data_c41dd48fda1d5a376b1e450c64c46180
#
_entry.id   c41dd48fda1d5a376b1e450c64c46180
#
_cell.length_a   1.000
_cell.length_b   1.000
_cell.length_c   1.000
_cell.angle_alpha   90.00
_cell.angle_beta   90.00
_cell.angle_gamma   90.00
#
_symmetry.space_group_name_H-M   'P 1'
#
loop_
_entity.id
_entity.type
_entity.pdbx_description
1 polymer ?
#
loop_
_entity_poly.entity_id
_entity_poly.type
_entity_poly.pdbx_seq_one_letter_code
_entity_poly.pdbx_strand_id
1 'polypeptide(L)'
;MYEKFGQFIDGKWCQSSDKSTYEVINPANEEVIGHASKATAQDVDRALKSAEKGLEVWKKTAPWQRSYIIRRIADKIREKQDVLAKWMTLEVGKPFAEAKGEVGGAADIFEWNAEETKRIYGQTVESRFEDTRVHVYYQPVGVVAALTPRIFPAVLSARKISTALAAGCSVIVKPDVITPGIVMEMVDICRECGVPPGVVNLLSGDPPSIAQQLIASDIIKKISITGSSRVGKLILKQAADKVQRVTMELSGHSPFIVFDDANIKKAADMAIAAKFRNNGQVCISPNRFYIHESKKDEFVNLFIEKTKKLKIGDGMDPTTKLGPLTTKKRLNEIEELVEKTKQEGAKVLLGGKRPAGFNKGFFYEPTIFDDVKDDFTIMKEEPFGPLVPMLSFNSFDDVIKRANNHELGLCSYVCTNSMETAHLASEHLETGSVAVNTPMVALAEAPFGGIKQSGYGREGGSMAIKDYLNIKYTHLGIKG
;
A
#
# COMPACT_ATOMS: atom_id res chain seq x y z
N MET A 1 16.42 13.30 -14.45
CA MET A 1 15.73 12.00 -14.30
C MET A 1 14.36 12.00 -14.97
N TYR A 2 13.58 13.09 -14.94
CA TYR A 2 12.20 13.17 -15.44
C TYR A 2 12.04 13.58 -16.91
N GLU A 3 13.09 13.89 -17.62
CA GLU A 3 13.11 14.52 -18.96
C GLU A 3 12.33 13.75 -20.03
N LYS A 4 12.29 12.40 -19.92
CA LYS A 4 11.54 11.55 -20.84
C LYS A 4 10.07 11.39 -20.46
N PHE A 5 9.66 11.83 -19.27
CA PHE A 5 8.34 11.64 -18.73
C PHE A 5 7.48 12.91 -18.75
N GLY A 6 6.19 12.71 -18.72
CA GLY A 6 5.17 13.75 -18.64
C GLY A 6 3.88 13.14 -18.11
N GLN A 7 2.75 13.50 -18.72
CA GLN A 7 1.52 12.73 -18.61
C GLN A 7 1.59 11.57 -19.59
N PHE A 8 1.15 10.39 -19.21
CA PHE A 8 1.05 9.24 -20.13
C PHE A 8 -0.39 9.09 -20.59
N ILE A 9 -0.66 9.46 -21.84
CA ILE A 9 -2.00 9.48 -22.40
C ILE A 9 -1.96 8.84 -23.80
N ASP A 10 -2.88 7.93 -24.05
CA ASP A 10 -3.02 7.26 -25.36
C ASP A 10 -1.72 6.58 -25.84
N GLY A 11 -1.02 5.93 -24.92
CA GLY A 11 0.21 5.18 -25.19
C GLY A 11 1.46 6.06 -25.39
N LYS A 12 1.40 7.35 -25.09
CA LYS A 12 2.50 8.30 -25.32
C LYS A 12 2.75 9.19 -24.10
N TRP A 13 4.02 9.50 -23.87
CA TRP A 13 4.43 10.55 -22.95
C TRP A 13 4.23 11.91 -23.60
N CYS A 14 3.57 12.83 -22.91
CA CYS A 14 3.33 14.20 -23.37
C CYS A 14 3.47 15.18 -22.20
N GLN A 15 3.91 16.40 -22.51
CA GLN A 15 3.89 17.48 -21.53
C GLN A 15 2.46 17.84 -21.15
N SER A 16 2.26 18.41 -19.95
CA SER A 16 0.98 19.01 -19.59
C SER A 16 0.58 20.11 -20.56
N SER A 17 -0.71 20.36 -20.72
CA SER A 17 -1.25 21.30 -21.69
C SER A 17 -0.72 22.72 -21.52
N ASP A 18 -0.38 23.13 -20.30
CA ASP A 18 0.20 24.44 -19.97
C ASP A 18 1.72 24.36 -19.70
N LYS A 19 2.33 23.17 -19.88
CA LYS A 19 3.76 22.89 -19.62
C LYS A 19 4.20 23.11 -18.18
N SER A 20 3.26 23.20 -17.24
CA SER A 20 3.59 23.36 -15.82
C SER A 20 4.24 22.10 -15.23
N THR A 21 5.15 22.31 -14.28
CA THR A 21 5.89 21.27 -13.59
C THR A 21 5.91 21.53 -12.09
N TYR A 22 6.38 20.56 -11.33
CA TYR A 22 6.66 20.69 -9.90
C TYR A 22 7.96 19.94 -9.55
N GLU A 23 8.63 20.42 -8.50
CA GLU A 23 9.88 19.84 -8.03
C GLU A 23 9.65 18.52 -7.29
N VAL A 24 10.54 17.55 -7.50
CA VAL A 24 10.64 16.33 -6.70
C VAL A 24 11.97 16.36 -5.95
N ILE A 25 11.91 16.10 -4.65
CA ILE A 25 13.03 16.31 -3.72
C ILE A 25 13.49 14.97 -3.17
N ASN A 26 14.81 14.78 -3.06
CA ASN A 26 15.39 13.68 -2.33
C ASN A 26 15.32 13.97 -0.81
N PRO A 27 14.62 13.16 -0.02
CA PRO A 27 14.45 13.40 1.42
C PRO A 27 15.74 13.21 2.23
N ALA A 28 16.78 12.59 1.66
CA ALA A 28 18.06 12.39 2.35
C ALA A 28 18.94 13.64 2.40
N ASN A 29 18.83 14.54 1.42
CA ASN A 29 19.69 15.73 1.32
C ASN A 29 18.94 17.01 0.96
N GLU A 30 17.61 16.92 0.76
CA GLU A 30 16.73 18.02 0.38
C GLU A 30 17.03 18.63 -1.02
N GLU A 31 17.77 17.91 -1.86
CA GLU A 31 18.08 18.35 -3.22
C GLU A 31 16.95 18.02 -4.20
N VAL A 32 16.72 18.91 -5.16
CA VAL A 32 15.80 18.68 -6.27
C VAL A 32 16.40 17.64 -7.20
N ILE A 33 15.76 16.49 -7.35
CA ILE A 33 16.18 15.40 -8.26
C ILE A 33 15.58 15.54 -9.66
N GLY A 34 14.62 16.43 -9.82
CA GLY A 34 14.04 16.75 -11.12
C GLY A 34 12.68 17.42 -11.00
N HIS A 35 12.06 17.66 -12.17
CA HIS A 35 10.77 18.31 -12.30
C HIS A 35 9.78 17.36 -12.98
N ALA A 36 8.69 17.04 -12.32
CA ALA A 36 7.62 16.23 -12.88
C ALA A 36 6.52 17.13 -13.48
N SER A 37 5.89 16.67 -14.56
CA SER A 37 4.82 17.39 -15.23
C SER A 37 3.57 17.48 -14.36
N LYS A 38 2.89 18.63 -14.34
CA LYS A 38 1.68 18.89 -13.56
C LYS A 38 0.45 18.92 -14.48
N ALA A 39 -0.40 17.89 -14.40
CA ALA A 39 -1.60 17.78 -15.23
C ALA A 39 -2.58 18.92 -15.00
N THR A 40 -3.18 19.40 -16.07
CA THR A 40 -4.29 20.35 -16.08
C THR A 40 -5.63 19.61 -16.17
N ALA A 41 -6.75 20.33 -16.03
CA ALA A 41 -8.08 19.80 -16.28
C ALA A 41 -8.23 19.21 -17.71
N GLN A 42 -7.63 19.86 -18.70
CA GLN A 42 -7.64 19.40 -20.09
C GLN A 42 -6.90 18.07 -20.24
N ASP A 43 -5.82 17.85 -19.50
CA ASP A 43 -5.07 16.59 -19.54
C ASP A 43 -5.90 15.46 -18.88
N VAL A 44 -6.64 15.75 -17.80
CA VAL A 44 -7.55 14.80 -17.19
C VAL A 44 -8.65 14.39 -18.18
N ASP A 45 -9.26 15.33 -18.87
CA ASP A 45 -10.29 15.03 -19.90
C ASP A 45 -9.74 14.17 -21.04
N ARG A 46 -8.52 14.46 -21.49
CA ARG A 46 -7.83 13.65 -22.51
C ARG A 46 -7.58 12.21 -22.02
N ALA A 47 -7.11 12.06 -20.78
CA ALA A 47 -6.86 10.74 -20.19
C ALA A 47 -8.15 9.94 -20.00
N LEU A 48 -9.25 10.59 -19.60
CA LEU A 48 -10.57 9.97 -19.48
C LEU A 48 -11.06 9.41 -20.82
N LYS A 49 -11.03 10.22 -21.88
CA LYS A 49 -11.41 9.80 -23.25
C LYS A 49 -10.50 8.70 -23.79
N SER A 50 -9.21 8.78 -23.48
CA SER A 50 -8.22 7.75 -23.85
C SER A 50 -8.52 6.43 -23.14
N ALA A 51 -8.80 6.46 -21.83
CA ALA A 51 -9.10 5.27 -21.05
C ALA A 51 -10.41 4.59 -21.50
N GLU A 52 -11.43 5.36 -21.90
CA GLU A 52 -12.66 4.83 -22.46
C GLU A 52 -12.43 4.07 -23.77
N LYS A 53 -11.62 4.65 -24.69
CA LYS A 53 -11.22 3.96 -25.93
C LYS A 53 -10.38 2.71 -25.66
N GLY A 54 -9.42 2.80 -24.73
CA GLY A 54 -8.58 1.67 -24.33
C GLY A 54 -9.38 0.51 -23.74
N LEU A 55 -10.44 0.81 -22.98
CA LEU A 55 -11.36 -0.18 -22.45
C LEU A 55 -12.02 -1.00 -23.56
N GLU A 56 -12.48 -0.35 -24.64
CA GLU A 56 -13.14 -1.05 -25.77
C GLU A 56 -12.21 -2.04 -26.47
N VAL A 57 -10.93 -1.81 -26.48
CA VAL A 57 -9.91 -2.74 -26.98
C VAL A 57 -9.65 -3.87 -25.96
N TRP A 58 -9.37 -3.47 -24.71
CA TRP A 58 -8.86 -4.39 -23.71
C TRP A 58 -9.90 -5.41 -23.22
N LYS A 59 -11.15 -5.00 -23.05
CA LYS A 59 -12.24 -5.92 -22.66
C LYS A 59 -12.53 -7.01 -23.70
N LYS A 60 -12.16 -6.78 -24.97
CA LYS A 60 -12.28 -7.76 -26.07
C LYS A 60 -11.04 -8.63 -26.22
N THR A 61 -9.91 -8.24 -25.61
CA THR A 61 -8.67 -9.00 -25.64
C THR A 61 -8.84 -10.29 -24.84
N ALA A 62 -8.54 -11.43 -25.45
CA ALA A 62 -8.70 -12.74 -24.82
C ALA A 62 -7.91 -12.83 -23.50
N PRO A 63 -8.43 -13.50 -22.46
CA PRO A 63 -7.76 -13.62 -21.18
C PRO A 63 -6.33 -14.18 -21.26
N TRP A 64 -6.07 -15.12 -22.13
CA TRP A 64 -4.73 -15.67 -22.36
C TRP A 64 -3.76 -14.62 -22.90
N GLN A 65 -4.21 -13.76 -23.81
CA GLN A 65 -3.39 -12.68 -24.35
C GLN A 65 -3.11 -11.61 -23.29
N ARG A 66 -4.12 -11.25 -22.47
CA ARG A 66 -3.91 -10.34 -21.33
C ARG A 66 -2.90 -10.92 -20.34
N SER A 67 -3.07 -12.18 -19.96
CA SER A 67 -2.16 -12.93 -19.08
C SER A 67 -0.71 -12.88 -19.60
N TYR A 68 -0.52 -13.16 -20.89
CA TYR A 68 0.81 -13.13 -21.51
C TYR A 68 1.48 -11.74 -21.41
N ILE A 69 0.72 -10.67 -21.69
CA ILE A 69 1.24 -9.30 -21.59
C ILE A 69 1.58 -8.95 -20.14
N ILE A 70 0.69 -9.29 -19.18
CA ILE A 70 0.88 -9.01 -17.75
C ILE A 70 2.10 -9.79 -17.21
N ARG A 71 2.33 -11.02 -17.66
CA ARG A 71 3.52 -11.82 -17.32
C ARG A 71 4.80 -11.14 -17.81
N ARG A 72 4.82 -10.66 -19.04
CA ARG A 72 5.97 -9.92 -19.59
C ARG A 72 6.27 -8.65 -18.80
N ILE A 73 5.25 -7.99 -18.25
CA ILE A 73 5.45 -6.83 -17.36
C ILE A 73 6.19 -7.27 -16.09
N ALA A 74 5.79 -8.39 -15.47
CA ALA A 74 6.47 -8.94 -14.29
C ALA A 74 7.95 -9.23 -14.57
N ASP A 75 8.23 -9.89 -15.69
CA ASP A 75 9.60 -10.23 -16.10
C ASP A 75 10.43 -8.95 -16.35
N LYS A 76 9.86 -7.95 -17.01
CA LYS A 76 10.52 -6.67 -17.29
C LYS A 76 10.76 -5.83 -16.03
N ILE A 77 9.87 -5.89 -15.03
CA ILE A 77 10.10 -5.28 -13.71
C ILE A 77 11.32 -5.93 -13.03
N ARG A 78 11.44 -7.26 -13.07
CA ARG A 78 12.62 -7.96 -12.53
C ARG A 78 13.91 -7.59 -13.27
N GLU A 79 13.87 -7.50 -14.61
CA GLU A 79 14.99 -7.08 -15.43
C GLU A 79 15.47 -5.66 -15.09
N LYS A 80 14.52 -4.73 -14.84
CA LYS A 80 14.81 -3.33 -14.51
C LYS A 80 14.90 -3.05 -13.00
N GLN A 81 15.05 -4.09 -12.16
CA GLN A 81 14.97 -3.98 -10.70
C GLN A 81 15.85 -2.87 -10.12
N ASP A 82 17.10 -2.78 -10.56
CA ASP A 82 18.05 -1.78 -10.01
C ASP A 82 17.68 -0.35 -10.41
N VAL A 83 17.16 -0.15 -11.62
CA VAL A 83 16.68 1.16 -12.07
C VAL A 83 15.48 1.60 -11.25
N LEU A 84 14.50 0.72 -11.07
CA LEU A 84 13.28 0.97 -10.30
C LEU A 84 13.60 1.21 -8.82
N ALA A 85 14.51 0.41 -8.24
CA ALA A 85 14.96 0.60 -6.86
C ALA A 85 15.68 1.92 -6.65
N LYS A 86 16.49 2.37 -7.63
CA LYS A 86 17.15 3.67 -7.56
C LYS A 86 16.16 4.84 -7.54
N TRP A 87 15.13 4.81 -8.40
CA TRP A 87 14.05 5.79 -8.35
C TRP A 87 13.44 5.87 -6.96
N MET A 88 13.08 4.70 -6.42
CA MET A 88 12.43 4.61 -5.12
C MET A 88 13.32 5.11 -3.98
N THR A 89 14.60 4.77 -3.96
CA THR A 89 15.53 5.26 -2.94
C THR A 89 15.66 6.78 -2.99
N LEU A 90 15.75 7.36 -4.19
CA LEU A 90 15.89 8.81 -4.35
C LEU A 90 14.61 9.57 -4.01
N GLU A 91 13.42 9.03 -4.30
CA GLU A 91 12.13 9.69 -4.06
C GLU A 91 11.60 9.46 -2.64
N VAL A 92 11.71 8.22 -2.11
CA VAL A 92 11.17 7.84 -0.79
C VAL A 92 12.18 8.00 0.32
N GLY A 93 13.47 7.79 0.01
CA GLY A 93 14.57 7.78 0.98
C GLY A 93 14.88 6.40 1.58
N LYS A 94 14.11 5.34 1.26
CA LYS A 94 14.36 4.01 1.83
C LYS A 94 15.68 3.39 1.33
N PRO A 95 16.31 2.50 2.13
CA PRO A 95 17.53 1.81 1.73
C PRO A 95 17.38 1.07 0.40
N PHE A 96 18.41 1.14 -0.46
CA PHE A 96 18.39 0.53 -1.80
C PHE A 96 18.07 -0.97 -1.80
N ALA A 97 18.62 -1.72 -0.81
CA ALA A 97 18.32 -3.13 -0.65
C ALA A 97 16.83 -3.39 -0.34
N GLU A 98 16.19 -2.52 0.46
CA GLU A 98 14.77 -2.59 0.76
C GLU A 98 13.93 -2.22 -0.47
N ALA A 99 14.35 -1.19 -1.22
CA ALA A 99 13.72 -0.79 -2.47
C ALA A 99 13.76 -1.94 -3.51
N LYS A 100 14.87 -2.66 -3.63
CA LYS A 100 14.97 -3.86 -4.49
C LYS A 100 13.97 -4.95 -4.07
N GLY A 101 13.83 -5.19 -2.78
CA GLY A 101 12.84 -6.14 -2.26
C GLY A 101 11.41 -5.74 -2.64
N GLU A 102 11.07 -4.45 -2.55
CA GLU A 102 9.76 -3.95 -2.95
C GLU A 102 9.50 -4.13 -4.45
N VAL A 103 10.48 -3.84 -5.30
CA VAL A 103 10.38 -4.05 -6.76
C VAL A 103 10.14 -5.53 -7.09
N GLY A 104 10.84 -6.44 -6.38
CA GLY A 104 10.58 -7.88 -6.50
C GLY A 104 9.13 -8.24 -6.17
N GLY A 105 8.62 -7.74 -5.05
CA GLY A 105 7.22 -7.92 -4.66
C GLY A 105 6.21 -7.32 -5.65
N ALA A 106 6.54 -6.21 -6.30
CA ALA A 106 5.71 -5.65 -7.37
C ALA A 106 5.65 -6.58 -8.59
N ALA A 107 6.78 -7.19 -8.98
CA ALA A 107 6.83 -8.18 -10.04
C ALA A 107 5.98 -9.42 -9.70
N ASP A 108 6.08 -9.92 -8.46
CA ASP A 108 5.29 -11.08 -8.00
C ASP A 108 3.78 -10.81 -8.04
N ILE A 109 3.35 -9.56 -7.75
CA ILE A 109 1.95 -9.16 -7.86
C ILE A 109 1.48 -9.15 -9.33
N PHE A 110 2.28 -8.65 -10.26
CA PHE A 110 1.96 -8.74 -11.68
C PHE A 110 1.87 -10.19 -12.15
N GLU A 111 2.81 -11.03 -11.74
CA GLU A 111 2.83 -12.46 -12.06
C GLU A 111 1.59 -13.17 -11.52
N TRP A 112 1.24 -12.96 -10.25
CA TRP A 112 0.02 -13.50 -9.66
C TRP A 112 -1.23 -13.12 -10.47
N ASN A 113 -1.38 -11.84 -10.80
CA ASN A 113 -2.53 -11.36 -11.57
C ASN A 113 -2.53 -11.85 -13.02
N ALA A 114 -1.38 -12.13 -13.63
CA ALA A 114 -1.30 -12.80 -14.92
C ALA A 114 -1.94 -14.19 -14.87
N GLU A 115 -1.71 -14.95 -13.81
CA GLU A 115 -2.32 -16.27 -13.61
C GLU A 115 -3.80 -16.18 -13.26
N GLU A 116 -4.21 -15.24 -12.41
CA GLU A 116 -5.62 -15.02 -12.06
C GLU A 116 -6.46 -14.57 -13.26
N THR A 117 -5.89 -13.88 -14.24
CA THR A 117 -6.55 -13.50 -15.48
C THR A 117 -7.23 -14.70 -16.18
N LYS A 118 -6.61 -15.87 -16.13
CA LYS A 118 -7.08 -17.12 -16.75
C LYS A 118 -8.15 -17.83 -15.92
N ARG A 119 -8.39 -17.42 -14.67
CA ARG A 119 -9.27 -18.09 -13.69
C ARG A 119 -10.58 -17.35 -13.44
N ILE A 120 -10.95 -16.41 -14.30
CA ILE A 120 -12.23 -15.71 -14.22
C ILE A 120 -13.32 -16.65 -14.78
N TYR A 121 -13.71 -17.65 -13.98
CA TYR A 121 -14.67 -18.66 -14.37
C TYR A 121 -16.10 -18.22 -14.07
N GLY A 122 -17.01 -18.43 -15.04
CA GLY A 122 -18.45 -18.36 -14.82
C GLY A 122 -18.99 -19.65 -14.21
N GLN A 123 -20.32 -19.70 -14.09
CA GLN A 123 -21.04 -20.85 -13.55
C GLN A 123 -22.25 -21.16 -14.45
N THR A 124 -22.55 -22.43 -14.62
CA THR A 124 -23.85 -22.90 -15.09
C THR A 124 -24.63 -23.38 -13.89
N VAL A 125 -25.81 -22.82 -13.67
CA VAL A 125 -26.68 -23.11 -12.52
C VAL A 125 -27.94 -23.80 -13.06
N GLU A 126 -28.33 -24.92 -12.46
CA GLU A 126 -29.56 -25.59 -12.81
C GLU A 126 -30.77 -24.69 -12.52
N SER A 127 -31.69 -24.62 -13.45
CA SER A 127 -32.92 -23.86 -13.31
C SER A 127 -34.00 -24.68 -12.63
N ARG A 128 -34.93 -24.02 -11.93
CA ARG A 128 -36.16 -24.66 -11.44
C ARG A 128 -37.14 -25.03 -12.55
N PHE A 129 -36.93 -24.56 -13.77
CA PHE A 129 -37.76 -24.82 -14.94
C PHE A 129 -37.00 -25.72 -15.88
N GLU A 130 -37.67 -26.81 -16.35
CA GLU A 130 -37.06 -27.90 -17.17
C GLU A 130 -36.45 -27.39 -18.47
N ASP A 131 -37.15 -26.44 -19.14
CA ASP A 131 -36.76 -25.91 -20.43
C ASP A 131 -35.89 -24.64 -20.37
N THR A 132 -35.17 -24.43 -19.28
CA THR A 132 -34.33 -23.27 -19.15
C THR A 132 -32.96 -23.58 -18.56
N ARG A 133 -32.00 -22.68 -18.79
CA ARG A 133 -30.66 -22.74 -18.22
C ARG A 133 -30.23 -21.36 -17.71
N VAL A 134 -29.46 -21.33 -16.63
CA VAL A 134 -28.88 -20.09 -16.05
C VAL A 134 -27.37 -20.13 -16.22
N HIS A 135 -26.82 -19.13 -16.91
CA HIS A 135 -25.39 -18.92 -17.03
C HIS A 135 -24.99 -17.66 -16.29
N VAL A 136 -24.03 -17.77 -15.36
CA VAL A 136 -23.41 -16.66 -14.64
C VAL A 136 -22.05 -16.39 -15.22
N TYR A 137 -21.74 -15.14 -15.55
CA TYR A 137 -20.46 -14.74 -16.07
C TYR A 137 -20.04 -13.35 -15.56
N TYR A 138 -18.74 -13.05 -15.72
CA TYR A 138 -18.12 -11.83 -15.22
C TYR A 138 -17.74 -10.92 -16.39
N GLN A 139 -17.92 -9.61 -16.19
CA GLN A 139 -17.54 -8.58 -17.13
C GLN A 139 -16.69 -7.51 -16.42
N PRO A 140 -15.70 -6.87 -17.09
CA PRO A 140 -14.96 -5.76 -16.53
C PRO A 140 -15.89 -4.66 -15.99
N VAL A 141 -15.58 -4.09 -14.83
CA VAL A 141 -16.37 -3.00 -14.28
C VAL A 141 -16.34 -1.74 -15.15
N GLY A 142 -15.25 -1.52 -15.89
CA GLY A 142 -15.05 -0.37 -16.76
C GLY A 142 -13.71 0.32 -16.56
N VAL A 143 -13.68 1.66 -16.64
CA VAL A 143 -12.49 2.47 -16.39
C VAL A 143 -12.26 2.62 -14.88
N VAL A 144 -11.01 2.41 -14.45
CA VAL A 144 -10.59 2.46 -13.06
C VAL A 144 -9.74 3.69 -12.80
N ALA A 145 -10.01 4.43 -11.73
CA ALA A 145 -9.08 5.42 -11.17
C ALA A 145 -8.25 4.75 -10.06
N ALA A 146 -6.94 4.66 -10.24
CA ALA A 146 -5.98 4.10 -9.31
C ALA A 146 -5.20 5.22 -8.61
N LEU A 147 -5.51 5.49 -7.34
CA LEU A 147 -4.89 6.54 -6.54
C LEU A 147 -3.86 5.90 -5.61
N THR A 148 -2.58 6.14 -5.86
CA THR A 148 -1.47 5.45 -5.19
C THR A 148 -0.67 6.37 -4.28
N PRO A 149 -0.22 5.89 -3.11
CA PRO A 149 0.52 6.67 -2.14
C PRO A 149 2.03 6.61 -2.39
N ARG A 150 2.78 7.45 -1.65
CA ARG A 150 4.24 7.55 -1.75
C ARG A 150 5.04 6.43 -1.07
N ILE A 151 4.45 5.69 -0.14
CA ILE A 151 5.20 4.86 0.83
C ILE A 151 5.78 3.56 0.27
N PHE A 152 5.00 2.84 -0.52
CA PHE A 152 5.38 1.64 -1.27
C PHE A 152 4.89 1.79 -2.71
N PRO A 153 5.46 2.74 -3.46
CA PRO A 153 4.90 3.16 -4.75
C PRO A 153 4.93 2.06 -5.81
N ALA A 154 5.88 1.13 -5.76
CA ALA A 154 5.94 0.02 -6.70
C ALA A 154 4.85 -1.03 -6.39
N VAL A 155 4.81 -1.56 -5.17
CA VAL A 155 3.85 -2.61 -4.76
C VAL A 155 2.42 -2.12 -4.84
N LEU A 156 2.13 -0.91 -4.32
CA LEU A 156 0.76 -0.40 -4.26
C LEU A 156 0.23 0.02 -5.63
N SER A 157 1.10 0.47 -6.54
CA SER A 157 0.72 0.68 -7.94
C SER A 157 0.55 -0.65 -8.68
N ALA A 158 1.43 -1.63 -8.44
CA ALA A 158 1.32 -2.97 -9.03
C ALA A 158 -0.03 -3.62 -8.70
N ARG A 159 -0.47 -3.58 -7.42
CA ARG A 159 -1.76 -4.14 -6.98
C ARG A 159 -2.93 -3.57 -7.79
N LYS A 160 -2.95 -2.27 -8.04
CA LYS A 160 -4.05 -1.60 -8.73
C LYS A 160 -3.99 -1.78 -10.25
N ILE A 161 -2.80 -1.58 -10.83
CA ILE A 161 -2.61 -1.68 -12.29
C ILE A 161 -2.83 -3.11 -12.77
N SER A 162 -2.13 -4.09 -12.15
CA SER A 162 -2.17 -5.47 -12.62
C SER A 162 -3.55 -6.10 -12.45
N THR A 163 -4.26 -5.80 -11.35
CA THR A 163 -5.62 -6.31 -11.12
C THR A 163 -6.62 -5.71 -12.10
N ALA A 164 -6.52 -4.40 -12.41
CA ALA A 164 -7.35 -3.77 -13.44
C ALA A 164 -7.12 -4.42 -14.83
N LEU A 165 -5.85 -4.60 -15.20
CA LEU A 165 -5.48 -5.26 -16.46
C LEU A 165 -5.97 -6.70 -16.52
N ALA A 166 -5.80 -7.47 -15.44
CA ALA A 166 -6.25 -8.85 -15.34
C ALA A 166 -7.77 -8.97 -15.55
N ALA A 167 -8.55 -8.10 -14.94
CA ALA A 167 -10.00 -8.06 -15.07
C ALA A 167 -10.48 -7.61 -16.46
N GLY A 168 -9.61 -7.03 -17.29
CA GLY A 168 -9.99 -6.46 -18.61
C GLY A 168 -10.47 -5.02 -18.55
N CYS A 169 -10.17 -4.31 -17.45
CA CYS A 169 -10.42 -2.89 -17.27
C CYS A 169 -9.30 -2.02 -17.86
N SER A 170 -9.60 -0.79 -18.25
CA SER A 170 -8.59 0.24 -18.43
C SER A 170 -8.37 0.99 -17.12
N VAL A 171 -7.22 1.65 -16.97
CA VAL A 171 -6.85 2.31 -15.70
C VAL A 171 -6.17 3.66 -15.95
N ILE A 172 -6.57 4.65 -15.15
CA ILE A 172 -5.86 5.93 -15.01
C ILE A 172 -5.16 5.90 -13.64
N VAL A 173 -3.84 5.92 -13.67
CA VAL A 173 -3.00 5.90 -12.46
C VAL A 173 -2.66 7.34 -12.06
N LYS A 174 -2.89 7.66 -10.81
CA LYS A 174 -2.48 8.93 -10.21
C LYS A 174 -1.49 8.62 -9.09
N PRO A 175 -0.16 8.72 -9.36
CA PRO A 175 0.87 8.55 -8.33
C PRO A 175 0.87 9.70 -7.33
N ASP A 176 1.45 9.49 -6.15
CA ASP A 176 1.76 10.60 -5.24
C ASP A 176 2.74 11.58 -5.91
N VAL A 177 2.59 12.87 -5.65
CA VAL A 177 3.48 13.92 -6.20
C VAL A 177 4.93 13.80 -5.72
N ILE A 178 5.15 13.10 -4.61
CA ILE A 178 6.49 12.91 -4.03
C ILE A 178 7.23 11.77 -4.72
N THR A 179 6.51 10.75 -5.24
CA THR A 179 7.10 9.54 -5.81
C THR A 179 6.53 9.19 -7.18
N PRO A 180 6.53 10.15 -8.14
CA PRO A 180 5.95 9.89 -9.45
C PRO A 180 6.84 9.04 -10.36
N GLY A 181 8.17 9.14 -10.26
CA GLY A 181 9.12 8.57 -11.22
C GLY A 181 9.12 7.05 -11.26
N ILE A 182 9.07 6.40 -10.09
CA ILE A 182 8.97 4.95 -10.03
C ILE A 182 7.68 4.44 -10.72
N VAL A 183 6.56 5.12 -10.54
CA VAL A 183 5.29 4.72 -11.15
C VAL A 183 5.30 5.04 -12.65
N MET A 184 5.95 6.12 -13.07
CA MET A 184 6.16 6.46 -14.48
C MET A 184 6.97 5.36 -15.19
N GLU A 185 8.08 4.89 -14.60
CA GLU A 185 8.85 3.76 -15.15
C GLU A 185 8.00 2.48 -15.26
N MET A 186 7.17 2.18 -14.26
CA MET A 186 6.29 1.01 -14.31
C MET A 186 5.24 1.12 -15.43
N VAL A 187 4.69 2.31 -15.67
CA VAL A 187 3.76 2.56 -16.77
C VAL A 187 4.48 2.49 -18.12
N ASP A 188 5.73 2.96 -18.22
CA ASP A 188 6.55 2.80 -19.41
C ASP A 188 6.84 1.31 -19.71
N ILE A 189 7.09 0.51 -18.69
CA ILE A 189 7.20 -0.96 -18.83
C ILE A 189 5.90 -1.57 -19.39
N CYS A 190 4.72 -1.13 -18.95
CA CYS A 190 3.46 -1.58 -19.53
C CYS A 190 3.40 -1.30 -21.05
N ARG A 191 3.82 -0.12 -21.48
CA ARG A 191 3.93 0.26 -22.89
C ARG A 191 4.92 -0.64 -23.66
N GLU A 192 6.12 -0.83 -23.11
CA GLU A 192 7.17 -1.68 -23.71
C GLU A 192 6.71 -3.13 -23.88
N CYS A 193 5.89 -3.63 -22.96
CA CYS A 193 5.35 -4.98 -22.99
C CYS A 193 4.13 -5.16 -23.89
N GLY A 194 3.65 -4.10 -24.55
CA GLY A 194 2.59 -4.17 -25.55
C GLY A 194 1.17 -4.00 -25.00
N VAL A 195 1.03 -3.32 -23.85
CA VAL A 195 -0.29 -2.84 -23.43
C VAL A 195 -0.80 -1.83 -24.44
N PRO A 196 -2.01 -2.00 -25.02
CA PRO A 196 -2.51 -1.12 -26.06
C PRO A 196 -2.68 0.34 -25.59
N PRO A 197 -2.56 1.33 -26.49
CA PRO A 197 -2.84 2.72 -26.19
C PRO A 197 -4.18 2.92 -25.47
N GLY A 198 -4.22 3.79 -24.46
CA GLY A 198 -5.42 4.09 -23.68
C GLY A 198 -5.76 3.11 -22.58
N VAL A 199 -5.24 1.87 -22.60
CA VAL A 199 -5.53 0.87 -21.55
C VAL A 199 -4.92 1.28 -20.21
N VAL A 200 -3.70 1.79 -20.21
CA VAL A 200 -3.05 2.42 -19.04
C VAL A 200 -2.79 3.88 -19.40
N ASN A 201 -3.21 4.77 -18.50
CA ASN A 201 -2.87 6.20 -18.54
C ASN A 201 -2.30 6.61 -17.18
N LEU A 202 -1.49 7.67 -17.15
CA LEU A 202 -0.94 8.23 -15.91
C LEU A 202 -1.07 9.75 -15.91
N LEU A 203 -1.58 10.26 -14.79
CA LEU A 203 -1.70 11.69 -14.52
C LEU A 203 -0.92 12.06 -13.27
N SER A 204 0.13 12.85 -13.44
CA SER A 204 0.96 13.41 -12.37
C SER A 204 0.56 14.86 -12.11
N GLY A 205 0.51 15.29 -10.85
CA GLY A 205 0.14 16.67 -10.49
C GLY A 205 -0.69 16.74 -9.20
N ASP A 206 -1.42 17.84 -9.04
CA ASP A 206 -2.15 18.16 -7.80
C ASP A 206 -3.16 17.07 -7.41
N PRO A 207 -2.98 16.39 -6.24
CA PRO A 207 -3.80 15.25 -5.90
C PRO A 207 -5.28 15.55 -5.72
N PRO A 208 -5.71 16.61 -5.00
CA PRO A 208 -7.12 16.94 -4.86
C PRO A 208 -7.82 17.23 -6.17
N SER A 209 -7.19 18.06 -7.01
CA SER A 209 -7.77 18.50 -8.29
C SER A 209 -7.97 17.33 -9.26
N ILE A 210 -6.95 16.49 -9.45
CA ILE A 210 -7.04 15.33 -10.35
C ILE A 210 -8.06 14.30 -9.82
N ALA A 211 -8.00 13.96 -8.51
CA ALA A 211 -8.92 13.00 -7.92
C ALA A 211 -10.37 13.45 -8.04
N GLN A 212 -10.66 14.71 -7.73
CA GLN A 212 -12.02 15.27 -7.83
C GLN A 212 -12.57 15.17 -9.26
N GLN A 213 -11.78 15.52 -10.27
CA GLN A 213 -12.22 15.46 -11.67
C GLN A 213 -12.43 14.01 -12.14
N LEU A 214 -11.54 13.07 -11.74
CA LEU A 214 -11.72 11.65 -12.07
C LEU A 214 -13.01 11.10 -11.44
N ILE A 215 -13.27 11.39 -10.17
CA ILE A 215 -14.44 10.91 -9.43
C ILE A 215 -15.73 11.52 -10.01
N ALA A 216 -15.71 12.81 -10.37
CA ALA A 216 -16.85 13.49 -10.96
C ALA A 216 -17.20 13.01 -12.39
N SER A 217 -16.31 12.25 -13.04
CA SER A 217 -16.54 11.76 -14.40
C SER A 217 -17.46 10.53 -14.45
N ASP A 218 -18.37 10.52 -15.45
CA ASP A 218 -19.20 9.34 -15.72
C ASP A 218 -18.41 8.17 -16.35
N ILE A 219 -17.21 8.42 -16.83
CA ILE A 219 -16.33 7.42 -17.43
C ILE A 219 -15.76 6.48 -16.34
N ILE A 220 -15.41 7.03 -15.16
CA ILE A 220 -14.86 6.24 -14.05
C ILE A 220 -15.96 5.41 -13.39
N LYS A 221 -15.78 4.10 -13.38
CA LYS A 221 -16.72 3.13 -12.77
C LYS A 221 -16.22 2.56 -11.46
N LYS A 222 -14.90 2.62 -11.23
CA LYS A 222 -14.27 2.13 -10.01
C LYS A 222 -13.15 3.05 -9.58
N ILE A 223 -13.02 3.22 -8.26
CA ILE A 223 -11.91 3.89 -7.61
C ILE A 223 -11.18 2.87 -6.74
N SER A 224 -9.88 2.75 -6.92
CA SER A 224 -9.00 1.98 -6.02
C SER A 224 -8.02 2.94 -5.39
N ILE A 225 -8.08 3.07 -4.07
CA ILE A 225 -7.24 4.02 -3.32
C ILE A 225 -6.49 3.35 -2.20
N THR A 226 -5.22 3.75 -2.04
CA THR A 226 -4.43 3.55 -0.81
C THR A 226 -4.03 4.94 -0.28
N GLY A 227 -4.34 5.20 1.00
CA GLY A 227 -4.07 6.51 1.61
C GLY A 227 -4.49 6.59 3.07
N SER A 228 -4.62 7.81 3.62
CA SER A 228 -5.10 8.01 4.98
C SER A 228 -6.62 7.80 5.08
N SER A 229 -7.12 7.37 6.25
CA SER A 229 -8.56 7.21 6.49
C SER A 229 -9.35 8.51 6.26
N ARG A 230 -8.75 9.66 6.55
CA ARG A 230 -9.35 10.98 6.26
C ARG A 230 -9.58 11.19 4.75
N VAL A 231 -8.59 10.88 3.92
CA VAL A 231 -8.71 11.01 2.45
C VAL A 231 -9.68 9.97 1.91
N GLY A 232 -9.63 8.73 2.40
CA GLY A 232 -10.56 7.68 2.01
C GLY A 232 -12.02 8.06 2.25
N LYS A 233 -12.34 8.60 3.44
CA LYS A 233 -13.69 9.11 3.76
C LYS A 233 -14.14 10.23 2.81
N LEU A 234 -13.25 11.13 2.41
CA LEU A 234 -13.57 12.20 1.46
C LEU A 234 -13.90 11.63 0.08
N ILE A 235 -13.07 10.70 -0.41
CA ILE A 235 -13.29 10.04 -1.71
C ILE A 235 -14.58 9.23 -1.70
N LEU A 236 -14.88 8.51 -0.61
CA LEU A 236 -16.12 7.76 -0.50
C LEU A 236 -17.36 8.65 -0.58
N LYS A 237 -17.33 9.83 0.08
CA LYS A 237 -18.41 10.81 -0.02
C LYS A 237 -18.64 11.28 -1.45
N GLN A 238 -17.57 11.57 -2.20
CA GLN A 238 -17.66 12.00 -3.59
C GLN A 238 -18.13 10.87 -4.52
N ALA A 239 -17.64 9.65 -4.31
CA ALA A 239 -18.00 8.49 -5.11
C ALA A 239 -19.48 8.08 -4.96
N ALA A 240 -20.09 8.41 -3.82
CA ALA A 240 -21.50 8.12 -3.54
C ALA A 240 -22.45 8.78 -4.54
N ASP A 241 -22.16 9.99 -5.00
CA ASP A 241 -23.01 10.72 -5.95
C ASP A 241 -23.24 9.98 -7.29
N LYS A 242 -22.29 9.11 -7.65
CA LYS A 242 -22.36 8.29 -8.88
C LYS A 242 -22.44 6.79 -8.62
N VAL A 243 -22.60 6.39 -7.37
CA VAL A 243 -22.65 4.98 -6.93
C VAL A 243 -21.44 4.19 -7.48
N GLN A 244 -20.29 4.84 -7.53
CA GLN A 244 -19.05 4.21 -8.02
C GLN A 244 -18.56 3.13 -7.07
N ARG A 245 -18.05 2.04 -7.63
CA ARG A 245 -17.41 1.00 -6.81
C ARG A 245 -16.08 1.52 -6.26
N VAL A 246 -15.83 1.31 -4.98
CA VAL A 246 -14.60 1.75 -4.31
C VAL A 246 -13.94 0.57 -3.61
N THR A 247 -12.61 0.43 -3.72
CA THR A 247 -11.76 -0.41 -2.88
C THR A 247 -10.82 0.51 -2.13
N MET A 248 -10.76 0.38 -0.82
CA MET A 248 -10.00 1.27 0.06
C MET A 248 -9.02 0.49 0.91
N GLU A 249 -7.77 0.88 0.82
CA GLU A 249 -6.66 0.47 1.66
C GLU A 249 -6.18 1.69 2.45
N LEU A 250 -6.51 1.77 3.73
CA LEU A 250 -6.34 3.00 4.50
C LEU A 250 -5.36 2.82 5.67
N SER A 251 -5.36 3.78 6.61
CA SER A 251 -4.50 3.79 7.78
C SER A 251 -4.59 2.51 8.61
N GLY A 252 -3.47 2.15 9.25
CA GLY A 252 -3.40 1.07 10.23
C GLY A 252 -2.69 1.51 11.51
N HIS A 253 -2.99 0.83 12.62
CA HIS A 253 -2.33 1.05 13.90
C HIS A 253 -2.13 -0.29 14.62
N SER A 254 -1.32 -1.12 13.98
CA SER A 254 -1.23 -2.55 14.26
C SER A 254 -0.71 -2.86 15.67
N PRO A 255 -1.37 -3.74 16.43
CA PRO A 255 -0.82 -4.29 17.65
C PRO A 255 0.26 -5.32 17.33
N PHE A 256 1.31 -5.36 18.17
CA PHE A 256 2.35 -6.37 18.21
C PHE A 256 2.31 -7.02 19.60
N ILE A 257 1.91 -8.28 19.65
CA ILE A 257 1.63 -8.99 20.91
C ILE A 257 2.67 -10.08 21.13
N VAL A 258 3.35 -10.04 22.28
CA VAL A 258 4.36 -11.04 22.67
C VAL A 258 3.84 -11.76 23.91
N PHE A 259 3.43 -13.03 23.76
CA PHE A 259 2.95 -13.86 24.85
C PHE A 259 4.10 -14.42 25.70
N ASP A 260 3.78 -14.94 26.87
CA ASP A 260 4.72 -15.47 27.88
C ASP A 260 5.54 -16.69 27.39
N ASP A 261 4.98 -17.46 26.46
CA ASP A 261 5.61 -18.63 25.84
C ASP A 261 6.44 -18.29 24.58
N ALA A 262 6.43 -17.04 24.14
CA ALA A 262 7.11 -16.62 22.91
C ALA A 262 8.64 -16.77 22.99
N ASN A 263 9.26 -17.12 21.86
CA ASN A 263 10.71 -17.02 21.71
C ASN A 263 11.11 -15.56 21.57
N ILE A 264 11.64 -14.97 22.65
CA ILE A 264 11.93 -13.53 22.72
C ILE A 264 12.94 -13.07 21.69
N LYS A 265 13.96 -13.87 21.38
CA LYS A 265 14.95 -13.52 20.34
C LYS A 265 14.28 -13.40 18.96
N LYS A 266 13.44 -14.38 18.59
CA LYS A 266 12.69 -14.35 17.32
C LYS A 266 11.66 -13.22 17.31
N ALA A 267 10.97 -12.99 18.42
CA ALA A 267 10.00 -11.89 18.56
C ALA A 267 10.68 -10.52 18.36
N ALA A 268 11.85 -10.29 18.95
CA ALA A 268 12.62 -9.07 18.77
C ALA A 268 13.11 -8.90 17.32
N ASP A 269 13.61 -9.97 16.67
CA ASP A 269 14.01 -9.93 15.26
C ASP A 269 12.81 -9.59 14.35
N MET A 270 11.66 -10.22 14.60
CA MET A 270 10.41 -9.95 13.90
C MET A 270 9.95 -8.50 14.09
N ALA A 271 10.02 -7.99 15.32
CA ALA A 271 9.66 -6.63 15.66
C ALA A 271 10.52 -5.61 14.93
N ILE A 272 11.87 -5.79 14.90
CA ILE A 272 12.81 -4.95 14.15
C ILE A 272 12.45 -4.94 12.67
N ALA A 273 12.25 -6.11 12.06
CA ALA A 273 11.96 -6.24 10.64
C ALA A 273 10.60 -5.61 10.26
N ALA A 274 9.57 -5.78 11.09
CA ALA A 274 8.24 -5.23 10.84
C ALA A 274 8.17 -3.72 11.09
N LYS A 275 8.79 -3.24 12.19
CA LYS A 275 8.67 -1.84 12.63
C LYS A 275 9.52 -0.88 11.81
N PHE A 276 10.77 -1.23 11.54
CA PHE A 276 11.70 -0.26 10.97
C PHE A 276 11.80 -0.30 9.45
N ARG A 277 11.08 -1.18 8.77
CA ARG A 277 10.92 -1.13 7.32
C ARG A 277 10.40 0.25 6.91
N ASN A 278 11.00 0.86 5.89
CA ASN A 278 10.71 2.21 5.42
C ASN A 278 10.67 3.25 6.57
N ASN A 279 11.53 3.06 7.58
CA ASN A 279 11.61 3.91 8.78
C ASN A 279 10.25 4.02 9.52
N GLY A 280 9.50 2.94 9.59
CA GLY A 280 8.18 2.89 10.24
C GLY A 280 7.05 3.56 9.46
N GLN A 281 7.31 4.09 8.28
CA GLN A 281 6.30 4.71 7.41
C GLN A 281 5.58 3.64 6.59
N VAL A 282 4.80 2.79 7.26
CA VAL A 282 4.09 1.65 6.68
C VAL A 282 2.71 1.54 7.31
N CYS A 283 1.66 1.36 6.51
CA CYS A 283 0.29 1.18 7.01
C CYS A 283 0.13 -0.06 7.91
N ILE A 284 0.95 -1.10 7.70
CA ILE A 284 1.01 -2.31 8.53
C ILE A 284 2.12 -2.27 9.59
N SER A 285 2.76 -1.12 9.82
CA SER A 285 3.78 -1.02 10.88
C SER A 285 3.17 -1.35 12.24
N PRO A 286 3.82 -2.22 13.05
CA PRO A 286 3.41 -2.37 14.43
C PRO A 286 3.68 -1.07 15.19
N ASN A 287 2.62 -0.50 15.76
CA ASN A 287 2.66 0.80 16.43
C ASN A 287 2.22 0.73 17.89
N ARG A 288 1.65 -0.42 18.34
CA ARG A 288 1.20 -0.66 19.72
C ARG A 288 1.78 -1.97 20.19
N PHE A 289 2.83 -1.91 21.02
CA PHE A 289 3.55 -3.10 21.47
C PHE A 289 3.02 -3.54 22.83
N TYR A 290 2.40 -4.71 22.86
CA TYR A 290 1.92 -5.36 24.07
C TYR A 290 2.81 -6.57 24.38
N ILE A 291 3.51 -6.56 25.51
CA ILE A 291 4.44 -7.61 25.91
C ILE A 291 3.95 -8.19 27.23
N HIS A 292 3.83 -9.52 27.30
CA HIS A 292 3.47 -10.19 28.57
C HIS A 292 4.45 -9.77 29.67
N GLU A 293 3.93 -9.43 30.86
CA GLU A 293 4.72 -8.83 31.95
C GLU A 293 5.96 -9.65 32.30
N SER A 294 5.87 -11.00 32.28
CA SER A 294 7.00 -11.89 32.57
C SER A 294 8.12 -11.86 31.54
N LYS A 295 7.90 -11.25 30.37
CA LYS A 295 8.86 -11.18 29.24
C LYS A 295 9.28 -9.77 28.90
N LYS A 296 8.71 -8.76 29.54
CA LYS A 296 8.87 -7.36 29.14
C LYS A 296 10.33 -6.92 29.21
N ASP A 297 10.99 -7.11 30.33
CA ASP A 297 12.36 -6.65 30.53
C ASP A 297 13.34 -7.31 29.55
N GLU A 298 13.20 -8.64 29.35
CA GLU A 298 14.03 -9.37 28.39
C GLU A 298 13.82 -8.87 26.97
N PHE A 299 12.55 -8.70 26.54
CA PHE A 299 12.22 -8.20 25.20
C PHE A 299 12.71 -6.77 25.00
N VAL A 300 12.45 -5.84 25.91
CA VAL A 300 12.83 -4.44 25.81
C VAL A 300 14.34 -4.28 25.68
N ASN A 301 15.10 -4.96 26.56
CA ASN A 301 16.57 -4.90 26.52
C ASN A 301 17.13 -5.41 25.19
N LEU A 302 16.65 -6.56 24.73
CA LEU A 302 17.09 -7.13 23.46
C LEU A 302 16.67 -6.28 22.26
N PHE A 303 15.46 -5.72 22.28
CA PHE A 303 14.97 -4.84 21.21
C PHE A 303 15.80 -3.55 21.12
N ILE A 304 16.14 -2.94 22.27
CA ILE A 304 17.02 -1.76 22.33
C ILE A 304 18.42 -2.09 21.77
N GLU A 305 19.02 -3.23 22.20
CA GLU A 305 20.32 -3.66 21.70
C GLU A 305 20.34 -3.80 20.16
N LYS A 306 19.30 -4.43 19.60
CA LYS A 306 19.18 -4.63 18.15
C LYS A 306 18.92 -3.29 17.44
N THR A 307 18.08 -2.43 17.98
CA THR A 307 17.77 -1.10 17.42
C THR A 307 19.01 -0.22 17.33
N LYS A 308 19.88 -0.22 18.32
CA LYS A 308 21.15 0.54 18.32
C LYS A 308 22.10 0.14 17.19
N LYS A 309 21.95 -1.05 16.62
CA LYS A 309 22.77 -1.55 15.49
C LYS A 309 22.27 -1.06 14.12
N LEU A 310 21.11 -0.42 14.05
CA LEU A 310 20.53 0.09 12.81
C LEU A 310 21.21 1.39 12.39
N LYS A 311 22.04 1.33 11.35
CA LYS A 311 22.70 2.52 10.81
C LYS A 311 21.72 3.42 10.09
N ILE A 312 21.64 4.68 10.53
CA ILE A 312 20.87 5.74 9.89
C ILE A 312 21.74 6.38 8.80
N GLY A 313 21.18 6.67 7.62
CA GLY A 313 21.93 7.30 6.54
C GLY A 313 21.16 7.44 5.23
N ASP A 314 21.88 7.92 4.21
CA ASP A 314 21.37 7.93 2.83
C ASP A 314 21.08 6.50 2.37
N GLY A 315 19.91 6.29 1.78
CA GLY A 315 19.48 4.98 1.30
C GLY A 315 20.37 4.41 0.18
N MET A 316 21.14 5.23 -0.51
CA MET A 316 22.12 4.79 -1.52
C MET A 316 23.42 4.22 -0.92
N ASP A 317 23.71 4.50 0.36
CA ASP A 317 24.81 3.84 1.07
C ASP A 317 24.41 2.39 1.41
N PRO A 318 25.12 1.35 0.93
CA PRO A 318 24.76 -0.05 1.14
C PRO A 318 24.76 -0.50 2.60
N THR A 319 25.37 0.26 3.49
CA THR A 319 25.41 -0.01 4.94
C THR A 319 24.22 0.57 5.68
N THR A 320 23.47 1.48 5.07
CA THR A 320 22.28 2.10 5.68
C THR A 320 21.18 1.06 5.90
N LYS A 321 20.56 1.11 7.09
CA LYS A 321 19.43 0.30 7.50
C LYS A 321 18.16 1.14 7.71
N LEU A 322 18.33 2.43 8.02
CA LEU A 322 17.23 3.38 8.20
C LEU A 322 17.50 4.62 7.35
N GLY A 323 16.63 4.87 6.40
CA GLY A 323 16.60 6.09 5.61
C GLY A 323 15.91 7.25 6.34
N PRO A 324 15.74 8.40 5.68
CA PRO A 324 14.98 9.54 6.23
C PRO A 324 13.47 9.24 6.24
N LEU A 325 12.73 10.11 6.93
CA LEU A 325 11.31 10.28 6.68
C LEU A 325 11.11 10.93 5.31
N THR A 326 10.01 10.64 4.63
CA THR A 326 9.85 11.06 3.23
C THR A 326 9.60 12.57 3.08
N THR A 327 9.12 13.26 4.11
CA THR A 327 8.81 14.69 4.03
C THR A 327 9.17 15.44 5.31
N LYS A 328 9.51 16.73 5.18
CA LYS A 328 9.69 17.64 6.32
C LYS A 328 8.44 17.74 7.19
N LYS A 329 7.26 17.73 6.56
CA LYS A 329 5.99 17.72 7.30
C LYS A 329 5.91 16.51 8.23
N ARG A 330 6.25 15.31 7.75
CA ARG A 330 6.24 14.09 8.57
C ARG A 330 7.28 14.17 9.70
N LEU A 331 8.46 14.73 9.44
CA LEU A 331 9.46 14.94 10.48
C LEU A 331 8.92 15.80 11.61
N ASN A 332 8.27 16.92 11.28
CA ASN A 332 7.70 17.82 12.29
C ASN A 332 6.58 17.12 13.09
N GLU A 333 5.68 16.39 12.42
CA GLU A 333 4.61 15.62 13.07
C GLU A 333 5.15 14.55 14.03
N ILE A 334 6.27 13.91 13.68
CA ILE A 334 6.95 12.95 14.57
C ILE A 334 7.54 13.65 15.80
N GLU A 335 8.20 14.80 15.62
CA GLU A 335 8.73 15.58 16.72
C GLU A 335 7.64 16.03 17.70
N GLU A 336 6.54 16.55 17.18
CA GLU A 336 5.37 16.96 17.97
C GLU A 336 4.77 15.77 18.76
N LEU A 337 4.63 14.61 18.12
CA LEU A 337 4.08 13.42 18.77
C LEU A 337 5.02 12.88 19.87
N VAL A 338 6.33 12.93 19.65
CA VAL A 338 7.33 12.54 20.66
C VAL A 338 7.26 13.44 21.89
N GLU A 339 7.23 14.77 21.69
CA GLU A 339 7.13 15.72 22.80
C GLU A 339 5.80 15.56 23.56
N LYS A 340 4.68 15.36 22.86
CA LYS A 340 3.39 15.13 23.48
C LYS A 340 3.38 13.84 24.31
N THR A 341 3.95 12.77 23.79
CA THR A 341 4.04 11.47 24.48
C THR A 341 4.87 11.58 25.76
N LYS A 342 5.97 12.37 25.76
CA LYS A 342 6.74 12.70 26.98
C LYS A 342 5.91 13.48 27.99
N GLN A 343 5.16 14.50 27.53
CA GLN A 343 4.30 15.32 28.41
C GLN A 343 3.16 14.49 29.03
N GLU A 344 2.67 13.45 28.34
CA GLU A 344 1.69 12.49 28.87
C GLU A 344 2.29 11.54 29.93
N GLY A 345 3.61 11.53 30.10
CA GLY A 345 4.32 10.82 31.16
C GLY A 345 5.13 9.60 30.70
N ALA A 346 5.26 9.36 29.39
CA ALA A 346 6.07 8.28 28.87
C ALA A 346 7.58 8.53 29.08
N LYS A 347 8.30 7.46 29.36
CA LYS A 347 9.76 7.48 29.51
C LYS A 347 10.41 7.08 28.18
N VAL A 348 11.33 7.93 27.67
CA VAL A 348 12.15 7.61 26.50
C VAL A 348 13.31 6.71 26.91
N LEU A 349 13.35 5.49 26.36
CA LEU A 349 14.44 4.53 26.59
C LEU A 349 15.55 4.63 25.53
N LEU A 350 15.19 5.06 24.31
CA LEU A 350 16.13 5.24 23.20
C LEU A 350 15.59 6.31 22.23
N GLY A 351 16.46 7.10 21.62
CA GLY A 351 16.12 8.06 20.57
C GLY A 351 15.44 9.33 21.08
N GLY A 352 14.34 9.72 20.45
CA GLY A 352 13.54 10.89 20.81
C GLY A 352 14.09 12.22 20.30
N LYS A 353 14.94 12.18 19.25
CA LYS A 353 15.58 13.36 18.65
C LYS A 353 16.05 13.10 17.22
N ARG A 354 16.47 14.15 16.54
CA ARG A 354 17.19 14.02 15.27
C ARG A 354 18.61 13.45 15.54
N PRO A 355 19.13 12.58 14.66
CA PRO A 355 20.47 12.02 14.81
C PRO A 355 21.53 13.11 14.63
N ALA A 356 22.60 13.04 15.41
CA ALA A 356 23.73 13.95 15.28
C ALA A 356 24.47 13.73 13.95
N GLY A 357 25.05 14.80 13.40
CA GLY A 357 25.84 14.75 12.15
C GLY A 357 25.04 14.90 10.87
N PHE A 358 23.71 15.00 10.92
CA PHE A 358 22.87 15.28 9.75
C PHE A 358 22.41 16.74 9.76
N ASN A 359 23.03 17.58 8.93
CA ASN A 359 22.67 18.99 8.78
C ASN A 359 21.52 19.20 7.77
N LYS A 360 21.25 18.19 6.93
CA LYS A 360 20.17 18.14 5.93
C LYS A 360 19.50 16.78 5.98
N GLY A 361 18.33 16.70 5.32
CA GLY A 361 17.52 15.49 5.25
C GLY A 361 16.57 15.33 6.45
N PHE A 362 15.55 14.52 6.25
CA PHE A 362 14.45 14.37 7.19
C PHE A 362 14.68 13.18 8.13
N PHE A 363 15.87 13.08 8.71
CA PHE A 363 16.27 11.96 9.57
C PHE A 363 15.71 12.11 10.98
N TYR A 364 15.28 10.98 11.56
CA TYR A 364 14.86 10.88 12.95
C TYR A 364 15.30 9.54 13.56
N GLU A 365 15.71 9.55 14.83
CA GLU A 365 16.16 8.34 15.52
C GLU A 365 14.99 7.40 15.82
N PRO A 366 15.18 6.05 15.72
CA PRO A 366 14.28 5.09 16.31
C PRO A 366 14.02 5.44 17.77
N THR A 367 12.76 5.58 18.14
CA THR A 367 12.39 6.07 19.47
C THR A 367 11.54 5.03 20.19
N ILE A 368 12.03 4.59 21.35
CA ILE A 368 11.37 3.57 22.18
C ILE A 368 10.87 4.24 23.44
N PHE A 369 9.60 4.04 23.75
CA PHE A 369 8.95 4.54 24.96
C PHE A 369 8.56 3.41 25.89
N ASP A 370 8.72 3.62 27.18
CA ASP A 370 8.14 2.84 28.27
C ASP A 370 7.19 3.72 29.11
N ASP A 371 6.52 3.10 30.09
CA ASP A 371 5.51 3.76 30.94
C ASP A 371 4.36 4.40 30.14
N VAL A 372 4.05 3.82 28.96
CA VAL A 372 2.95 4.28 28.10
C VAL A 372 1.63 3.65 28.59
N LYS A 373 0.53 4.43 28.47
CA LYS A 373 -0.82 3.97 28.76
C LYS A 373 -1.66 3.96 27.47
N ASP A 374 -2.71 3.14 27.44
CA ASP A 374 -3.59 3.01 26.27
C ASP A 374 -4.32 4.31 25.89
N ASP A 375 -4.46 5.25 26.82
CA ASP A 375 -5.11 6.54 26.60
C ASP A 375 -4.15 7.64 26.08
N PHE A 376 -2.85 7.37 25.96
CA PHE A 376 -1.88 8.31 25.39
C PHE A 376 -2.13 8.53 23.90
N THR A 377 -1.76 9.72 23.40
CA THR A 377 -1.97 10.10 22.00
C THR A 377 -1.28 9.14 21.03
N ILE A 378 -0.05 8.70 21.34
CA ILE A 378 0.70 7.75 20.50
C ILE A 378 0.01 6.39 20.33
N MET A 379 -0.93 6.04 21.23
CA MET A 379 -1.71 4.81 21.15
C MET A 379 -3.01 4.98 20.37
N LYS A 380 -3.43 6.22 20.08
CA LYS A 380 -4.66 6.58 19.36
C LYS A 380 -4.41 7.05 17.93
N GLU A 381 -3.28 7.71 17.69
CA GLU A 381 -2.93 8.27 16.40
C GLU A 381 -1.84 7.42 15.72
N GLU A 382 -2.01 7.09 14.45
CA GLU A 382 -1.00 6.38 13.65
C GLU A 382 0.28 7.23 13.55
N PRO A 383 1.42 6.81 14.17
CA PRO A 383 2.64 7.65 14.18
C PRO A 383 3.25 7.80 12.78
N PHE A 384 3.14 6.75 11.96
CA PHE A 384 3.72 6.68 10.63
C PHE A 384 5.21 7.07 10.60
N GLY A 385 5.97 6.49 11.51
CA GLY A 385 7.39 6.75 11.74
C GLY A 385 8.02 5.78 12.74
N PRO A 386 9.27 5.98 13.15
CA PRO A 386 10.07 5.02 13.91
C PRO A 386 9.78 5.05 15.43
N LEU A 387 8.53 5.18 15.84
CA LEU A 387 8.12 5.30 17.24
C LEU A 387 7.56 3.97 17.77
N VAL A 388 8.01 3.55 18.95
CA VAL A 388 7.71 2.24 19.56
C VAL A 388 7.24 2.42 21.00
N PRO A 389 5.93 2.59 21.25
CA PRO A 389 5.39 2.55 22.61
C PRO A 389 5.27 1.10 23.07
N MET A 390 5.74 0.80 24.30
CA MET A 390 5.72 -0.52 24.90
C MET A 390 4.86 -0.57 26.17
N LEU A 391 3.93 -1.52 26.22
CA LEU A 391 3.00 -1.73 27.33
C LEU A 391 3.06 -3.19 27.80
N SER A 392 2.75 -3.42 29.08
CA SER A 392 2.59 -4.76 29.62
C SER A 392 1.13 -5.25 29.53
N PHE A 393 0.96 -6.56 29.51
CA PHE A 393 -0.31 -7.25 29.77
C PHE A 393 -0.06 -8.54 30.56
N ASN A 394 -1.10 -9.13 31.15
CA ASN A 394 -0.98 -10.32 31.96
C ASN A 394 -1.97 -11.44 31.62
N SER A 395 -2.94 -11.21 30.74
CA SER A 395 -3.89 -12.24 30.32
C SER A 395 -4.26 -12.10 28.85
N PHE A 396 -4.67 -13.21 28.23
CA PHE A 396 -5.15 -13.26 26.86
C PHE A 396 -6.32 -12.30 26.64
N ASP A 397 -7.36 -12.37 27.47
CA ASP A 397 -8.57 -11.56 27.31
C ASP A 397 -8.28 -10.06 27.42
N ASP A 398 -7.39 -9.65 28.35
CA ASP A 398 -6.98 -8.25 28.50
C ASP A 398 -6.31 -7.75 27.23
N VAL A 399 -5.32 -8.46 26.72
CA VAL A 399 -4.56 -7.98 25.53
C VAL A 399 -5.41 -7.96 24.28
N ILE A 400 -6.29 -8.96 24.07
CA ILE A 400 -7.19 -8.97 22.91
C ILE A 400 -8.17 -7.79 22.98
N LYS A 401 -8.77 -7.54 24.15
CA LYS A 401 -9.66 -6.40 24.35
C LYS A 401 -8.97 -5.07 24.05
N ARG A 402 -7.75 -4.87 24.57
CA ARG A 402 -6.96 -3.64 24.34
C ARG A 402 -6.51 -3.51 22.88
N ALA A 403 -6.08 -4.60 22.24
CA ALA A 403 -5.71 -4.63 20.85
C ALA A 403 -6.87 -4.23 19.92
N ASN A 404 -8.08 -4.70 20.22
CA ASN A 404 -9.31 -4.43 19.45
C ASN A 404 -9.94 -3.06 19.73
N ASN A 405 -9.57 -2.40 20.85
CA ASN A 405 -10.09 -1.08 21.22
C ASN A 405 -9.47 0.03 20.38
N HIS A 406 -9.69 -0.04 19.06
CA HIS A 406 -9.22 0.96 18.10
C HIS A 406 -10.16 1.01 16.88
N GLU A 407 -10.30 2.20 16.28
CA GLU A 407 -11.12 2.38 15.08
C GLU A 407 -10.50 1.78 13.81
N LEU A 408 -9.19 1.52 13.81
CA LEU A 408 -8.45 0.92 12.71
C LEU A 408 -8.27 -0.58 12.92
N GLY A 409 -8.33 -1.34 11.80
CA GLY A 409 -8.19 -2.80 11.84
C GLY A 409 -7.54 -3.33 10.56
N LEU A 410 -6.26 -2.96 10.29
CA LEU A 410 -5.56 -3.41 9.09
C LEU A 410 -4.83 -4.73 9.33
N CYS A 411 -3.91 -4.75 10.29
CA CYS A 411 -3.05 -5.90 10.57
C CYS A 411 -2.78 -6.05 12.07
N SER A 412 -2.49 -7.28 12.50
CA SER A 412 -2.01 -7.62 13.84
C SER A 412 -0.82 -8.58 13.75
N TYR A 413 0.07 -8.51 14.74
CA TYR A 413 1.23 -9.39 14.88
C TYR A 413 1.17 -10.12 16.21
N VAL A 414 1.44 -11.42 16.19
CA VAL A 414 1.38 -12.31 17.37
C VAL A 414 2.65 -13.14 17.44
N CYS A 415 3.26 -13.18 18.61
CA CYS A 415 4.42 -14.04 18.93
C CYS A 415 4.03 -15.00 20.04
N THR A 416 3.94 -16.29 19.73
CA THR A 416 3.62 -17.38 20.68
C THR A 416 4.13 -18.71 20.13
N ASN A 417 4.42 -19.67 21.00
CA ASN A 417 4.72 -21.05 20.63
C ASN A 417 3.50 -21.98 20.81
N SER A 418 2.40 -21.48 21.38
CA SER A 418 1.15 -22.22 21.57
C SER A 418 0.29 -22.15 20.31
N MET A 419 -0.06 -23.32 19.75
CA MET A 419 -1.01 -23.39 18.63
C MET A 419 -2.40 -22.90 19.02
N GLU A 420 -2.82 -23.16 20.26
CA GLU A 420 -4.11 -22.71 20.80
C GLU A 420 -4.15 -21.18 20.88
N THR A 421 -3.13 -20.55 21.48
CA THR A 421 -3.02 -19.09 21.56
C THR A 421 -2.97 -18.46 20.18
N ALA A 422 -2.22 -19.04 19.24
CA ALA A 422 -2.13 -18.57 17.86
C ALA A 422 -3.49 -18.60 17.15
N HIS A 423 -4.24 -19.70 17.31
CA HIS A 423 -5.56 -19.87 16.72
C HIS A 423 -6.57 -18.87 17.33
N LEU A 424 -6.69 -18.85 18.66
CA LEU A 424 -7.61 -17.94 19.34
C LEU A 424 -7.30 -16.48 19.06
N ALA A 425 -6.03 -16.07 19.05
CA ALA A 425 -5.65 -14.71 18.69
C ALA A 425 -6.04 -14.37 17.25
N SER A 426 -5.86 -15.31 16.31
CA SER A 426 -6.24 -15.12 14.91
C SER A 426 -7.75 -14.96 14.73
N GLU A 427 -8.58 -15.64 15.53
CA GLU A 427 -10.03 -15.52 15.47
C GLU A 427 -10.56 -14.25 16.16
N HIS A 428 -9.94 -13.83 17.26
CA HIS A 428 -10.49 -12.76 18.10
C HIS A 428 -9.91 -11.36 17.78
N LEU A 429 -8.76 -11.27 17.08
CA LEU A 429 -8.22 -9.98 16.67
C LEU A 429 -9.03 -9.37 15.52
N GLU A 430 -9.57 -8.20 15.72
CA GLU A 430 -10.41 -7.47 14.76
C GLU A 430 -9.56 -6.69 13.75
N THR A 431 -8.81 -7.42 12.91
CA THR A 431 -7.99 -6.89 11.83
C THR A 431 -8.17 -7.70 10.55
N GLY A 432 -7.88 -7.09 9.41
CA GLY A 432 -8.00 -7.77 8.12
C GLY A 432 -6.95 -8.86 7.89
N SER A 433 -5.83 -8.80 8.62
CA SER A 433 -4.74 -9.78 8.54
C SER A 433 -4.11 -9.99 9.90
N VAL A 434 -3.74 -11.23 10.23
CA VAL A 434 -2.97 -11.59 11.44
C VAL A 434 -1.72 -12.34 11.02
N ALA A 435 -0.55 -11.84 11.44
CA ALA A 435 0.74 -12.50 11.24
C ALA A 435 1.19 -13.17 12.53
N VAL A 436 1.35 -14.48 12.52
CA VAL A 436 1.83 -15.26 13.69
C VAL A 436 3.28 -15.69 13.42
N ASN A 437 4.20 -15.27 14.29
CA ASN A 437 5.63 -15.60 14.24
C ASN A 437 6.33 -15.24 12.91
N THR A 438 5.79 -14.29 12.15
CA THR A 438 6.35 -13.80 10.89
C THR A 438 6.12 -12.30 10.73
N PRO A 439 7.08 -11.52 10.19
CA PRO A 439 6.86 -10.11 9.87
C PRO A 439 6.11 -9.90 8.54
N MET A 440 5.90 -10.97 7.75
CA MET A 440 5.32 -10.93 6.42
C MET A 440 3.80 -11.01 6.46
N VAL A 441 3.13 -9.97 6.00
CA VAL A 441 1.67 -9.86 5.97
C VAL A 441 1.14 -9.66 4.55
N ALA A 442 1.84 -8.84 3.76
CA ALA A 442 1.38 -8.40 2.43
C ALA A 442 1.97 -9.29 1.33
N LEU A 443 1.41 -10.47 1.14
CA LEU A 443 1.79 -11.42 0.08
C LEU A 443 0.98 -11.17 -1.19
N ALA A 444 1.48 -11.58 -2.37
CA ALA A 444 0.78 -11.45 -3.65
C ALA A 444 -0.45 -12.38 -3.70
N GLU A 445 -0.30 -13.58 -3.16
CA GLU A 445 -1.32 -14.64 -3.13
C GLU A 445 -2.36 -14.50 -2.01
N ALA A 446 -2.16 -13.58 -1.08
CA ALA A 446 -3.08 -13.38 0.05
C ALA A 446 -3.99 -12.16 -0.14
N PRO A 447 -5.27 -12.22 0.30
CA PRO A 447 -6.20 -11.10 0.20
C PRO A 447 -5.87 -10.06 1.28
N PHE A 448 -5.15 -9.03 0.89
CA PHE A 448 -4.70 -7.93 1.74
C PHE A 448 -5.74 -6.81 1.82
N GLY A 449 -6.02 -6.31 3.01
CA GLY A 449 -6.91 -5.17 3.25
C GLY A 449 -7.45 -5.12 4.67
N GLY A 450 -7.96 -3.97 5.06
CA GLY A 450 -8.45 -3.70 6.41
C GLY A 450 -9.95 -3.95 6.60
N ILE A 451 -10.34 -3.86 7.87
CA ILE A 451 -11.72 -3.74 8.35
C ILE A 451 -11.85 -2.44 9.14
N LYS A 452 -13.01 -2.15 9.68
CA LYS A 452 -13.27 -0.89 10.40
C LYS A 452 -12.91 0.32 9.53
N GLN A 453 -12.24 1.33 10.09
CA GLN A 453 -11.82 2.53 9.34
C GLN A 453 -10.50 2.36 8.56
N SER A 454 -9.94 1.15 8.54
CA SER A 454 -8.83 0.81 7.65
C SER A 454 -9.27 0.48 6.22
N GLY A 455 -10.56 0.53 5.95
CA GLY A 455 -11.10 0.39 4.60
C GLY A 455 -11.94 -0.85 4.38
N TYR A 456 -12.20 -1.16 3.11
CA TYR A 456 -12.92 -2.36 2.66
C TYR A 456 -12.53 -2.75 1.23
N GLY A 457 -12.94 -3.95 0.82
CA GLY A 457 -12.39 -4.62 -0.34
C GLY A 457 -11.07 -5.30 -0.01
N ARG A 458 -10.49 -5.96 -1.00
CA ARG A 458 -9.19 -6.63 -0.83
C ARG A 458 -8.31 -6.41 -2.06
N GLU A 459 -7.00 -6.34 -1.81
CA GLU A 459 -5.96 -6.29 -2.84
C GLU A 459 -5.07 -7.54 -2.72
N GLY A 460 -4.77 -8.20 -3.84
CA GLY A 460 -4.05 -9.48 -3.82
C GLY A 460 -4.95 -10.71 -3.61
N GLY A 461 -4.36 -11.88 -3.72
CA GLY A 461 -5.09 -13.12 -3.74
C GLY A 461 -6.07 -13.23 -4.90
N SER A 462 -6.80 -14.33 -4.95
CA SER A 462 -7.85 -14.56 -5.98
C SER A 462 -9.12 -13.72 -5.76
N MET A 463 -9.25 -13.07 -4.61
CA MET A 463 -10.43 -12.27 -4.29
C MET A 463 -10.39 -10.86 -4.88
N ALA A 464 -9.20 -10.27 -5.01
CA ALA A 464 -9.03 -8.89 -5.47
C ALA A 464 -9.63 -8.63 -6.86
N ILE A 465 -9.48 -9.58 -7.78
CA ILE A 465 -9.95 -9.43 -9.15
C ILE A 465 -11.49 -9.30 -9.23
N LYS A 466 -12.22 -9.89 -8.28
CA LYS A 466 -13.69 -9.84 -8.22
C LYS A 466 -14.21 -8.42 -7.99
N ASP A 467 -13.45 -7.58 -7.28
CA ASP A 467 -13.78 -6.17 -7.08
C ASP A 467 -13.72 -5.32 -8.37
N TYR A 468 -13.07 -5.85 -9.42
CA TYR A 468 -12.94 -5.23 -10.73
C TYR A 468 -13.91 -5.82 -11.77
N LEU A 469 -14.82 -6.71 -11.34
CA LEU A 469 -15.74 -7.43 -12.21
C LEU A 469 -17.19 -7.19 -11.81
N ASN A 470 -18.06 -7.05 -12.82
CA ASN A 470 -19.51 -7.10 -12.66
C ASN A 470 -19.98 -8.53 -12.86
N ILE A 471 -20.88 -8.99 -12.00
CA ILE A 471 -21.55 -10.26 -12.13
C ILE A 471 -22.78 -10.06 -13.01
N LYS A 472 -22.94 -10.88 -14.04
CA LYS A 472 -24.12 -10.90 -14.89
C LYS A 472 -24.61 -12.33 -15.05
N TYR A 473 -25.90 -12.55 -15.02
CA TYR A 473 -26.48 -13.84 -15.38
C TYR A 473 -27.43 -13.72 -16.57
N THR A 474 -27.54 -14.80 -17.33
CA THR A 474 -28.52 -14.95 -18.39
C THR A 474 -29.40 -16.16 -18.07
N HIS A 475 -30.70 -15.95 -18.06
CA HIS A 475 -31.68 -17.03 -17.98
C HIS A 475 -32.19 -17.31 -19.40
N LEU A 476 -31.85 -18.47 -19.93
CA LEU A 476 -32.13 -18.86 -21.30
C LEU A 476 -33.31 -19.82 -21.34
N GLY A 477 -34.37 -19.51 -22.10
CA GLY A 477 -35.36 -20.49 -22.56
C GLY A 477 -34.76 -21.29 -23.69
N ILE A 478 -34.82 -22.63 -23.60
CA ILE A 478 -34.22 -23.53 -24.58
C ILE A 478 -35.24 -23.97 -25.65
N LYS A 479 -36.49 -24.03 -25.23
CA LYS A 479 -37.61 -24.29 -26.15
C LYS A 479 -38.42 -23.02 -26.34
N GLY A 480 -38.54 -22.52 -27.54
CA GLY A 480 -39.43 -21.45 -27.97
C GLY A 480 -40.70 -22.03 -28.54
#